data_d50d62d2824c127bcf6eb7829ecec341
#
_entry.id   d50d62d2824c127bcf6eb7829ecec341
#
_cell.length_a   1.000
_cell.length_b   1.000
_cell.length_c   1.000
_cell.angle_alpha   90.00
_cell.angle_beta   90.00
_cell.angle_gamma   90.00
#
_symmetry.space_group_name_H-M   'P 1'
#
loop_
_entity.id
_entity.type
_entity.pdbx_description
1 polymer ?
#
loop_
_entity_poly.entity_id
_entity_poly.type
_entity_poly.pdbx_seq_one_letter_code
_entity_poly.pdbx_strand_id
1 'polypeptide(L)'
;MAVGGIDMTPFYDRVEAGSDDVVLDVGCGTGDALRYLKGFARYEGIDTDDVAISFARKRYGDRAQVSFHCQLCTADDVARIRPSRVLLCGLLHHLSDDQVLTLLASLKASPALKRVVTSDIVYLERSAISNFLASMDRGKYCRRRGQYEALVAQTGLRVVESTVIRCHPKRGLAKYLLMTIER
;
A
#
# COMPACT_ATOMS: atom_id res chain seq x y z
N MET A 1 -15.40 -5.19 -8.01
CA MET A 1 -15.97 -4.02 -8.72
C MET A 1 -14.95 -2.91 -8.60
N ALA A 2 -14.50 -2.34 -9.73
CA ALA A 2 -13.66 -1.15 -9.67
C ALA A 2 -14.50 -0.05 -8.99
N VAL A 3 -14.12 0.34 -7.79
CA VAL A 3 -14.81 1.41 -7.07
C VAL A 3 -14.55 2.69 -7.85
N GLY A 4 -15.55 3.09 -8.65
CA GLY A 4 -15.69 4.46 -9.10
C GLY A 4 -14.68 5.02 -10.09
N GLY A 5 -14.03 4.21 -10.95
CA GLY A 5 -13.22 4.76 -12.06
C GLY A 5 -11.97 5.51 -11.63
N ILE A 6 -11.36 5.13 -10.50
CA ILE A 6 -10.07 5.65 -10.05
C ILE A 6 -8.98 5.03 -10.93
N ASP A 7 -8.19 5.87 -11.56
CA ASP A 7 -6.98 5.42 -12.23
C ASP A 7 -5.86 5.19 -11.20
N MET A 8 -5.59 3.92 -10.90
CA MET A 8 -4.54 3.50 -9.97
C MET A 8 -3.20 3.22 -10.67
N THR A 9 -3.13 3.39 -11.99
CA THR A 9 -1.91 3.21 -12.78
C THR A 9 -0.72 3.99 -12.19
N PRO A 10 -0.85 5.29 -11.82
CA PRO A 10 0.29 6.03 -11.27
C PRO A 10 0.84 5.48 -9.96
N PHE A 11 0.02 4.75 -9.19
CA PHE A 11 0.45 4.06 -7.97
C PHE A 11 1.21 2.77 -8.32
N TYR A 12 0.60 1.92 -9.14
CA TYR A 12 1.18 0.61 -9.44
C TYR A 12 2.42 0.69 -10.34
N ASP A 13 2.51 1.70 -11.21
CA ASP A 13 3.71 1.93 -12.04
C ASP A 13 4.96 2.22 -11.18
N ARG A 14 4.79 2.84 -10.00
CA ARG A 14 5.90 3.12 -9.07
C ARG A 14 6.49 1.86 -8.42
N VAL A 15 5.78 0.75 -8.45
CA VAL A 15 6.27 -0.52 -7.88
C VAL A 15 7.50 -1.01 -8.63
N GLU A 16 7.53 -0.82 -9.94
CA GLU A 16 8.63 -1.24 -10.83
C GLU A 16 9.07 -2.69 -10.56
N ALA A 17 8.09 -3.58 -10.39
CA ALA A 17 8.38 -4.99 -10.17
C ALA A 17 8.84 -5.64 -11.47
N GLY A 18 9.93 -6.39 -11.39
CA GLY A 18 10.49 -7.21 -12.49
C GLY A 18 10.34 -8.70 -12.21
N SER A 19 10.75 -9.54 -13.16
CA SER A 19 10.62 -11.01 -13.13
C SER A 19 11.23 -11.67 -11.89
N ASP A 20 12.20 -11.04 -11.25
CA ASP A 20 12.94 -11.59 -10.10
C ASP A 20 12.45 -11.05 -8.77
N ASP A 21 11.50 -10.12 -8.79
CA ASP A 21 11.04 -9.46 -7.57
C ASP A 21 9.96 -10.28 -6.84
N VAL A 22 10.07 -10.33 -5.52
CA VAL A 22 9.04 -10.85 -4.62
C VAL A 22 8.20 -9.65 -4.14
N VAL A 23 6.93 -9.66 -4.52
CA VAL A 23 5.97 -8.60 -4.17
C VAL A 23 5.18 -9.02 -2.94
N LEU A 24 5.17 -8.19 -1.90
CA LEU A 24 4.29 -8.28 -0.75
C LEU A 24 3.27 -7.14 -0.80
N ASP A 25 1.99 -7.49 -0.81
CA ASP A 25 0.86 -6.55 -0.79
C ASP A 25 0.14 -6.66 0.55
N VAL A 26 0.36 -5.68 1.44
CA VAL A 26 -0.23 -5.65 2.79
C VAL A 26 -1.51 -4.81 2.74
N GLY A 27 -2.62 -5.42 3.13
CA GLY A 27 -3.96 -4.86 2.89
C GLY A 27 -4.38 -5.07 1.43
N CYS A 28 -4.11 -6.26 0.88
CA CYS A 28 -4.28 -6.54 -0.55
C CYS A 28 -5.75 -6.57 -1.02
N GLY A 29 -6.72 -6.62 -0.09
CA GLY A 29 -8.13 -6.69 -0.41
C GLY A 29 -8.46 -7.81 -1.40
N THR A 30 -9.09 -7.46 -2.50
CA THR A 30 -9.49 -8.38 -3.57
C THR A 30 -8.37 -8.73 -4.57
N GLY A 31 -7.13 -8.34 -4.30
CA GLY A 31 -5.96 -8.62 -5.14
C GLY A 31 -5.90 -7.77 -6.42
N ASP A 32 -6.50 -6.57 -6.40
CA ASP A 32 -6.58 -5.71 -7.59
C ASP A 32 -5.21 -5.28 -8.13
N ALA A 33 -4.15 -5.29 -7.31
CA ALA A 33 -2.76 -5.05 -7.73
C ALA A 33 -2.34 -5.94 -8.92
N LEU A 34 -2.80 -7.19 -8.94
CA LEU A 34 -2.50 -8.16 -10.00
C LEU A 34 -3.05 -7.81 -11.41
N ARG A 35 -3.87 -6.77 -11.49
CA ARG A 35 -4.34 -6.22 -12.78
C ARG A 35 -3.31 -5.28 -13.41
N TYR A 36 -2.43 -4.72 -12.60
CA TYR A 36 -1.47 -3.69 -12.99
C TYR A 36 -0.03 -4.20 -13.02
N LEU A 37 0.32 -5.12 -12.12
CA LEU A 37 1.67 -5.69 -12.07
C LEU A 37 1.93 -6.55 -13.30
N LYS A 38 3.00 -6.22 -14.04
CA LYS A 38 3.33 -6.86 -15.31
C LYS A 38 4.34 -8.00 -15.18
N GLY A 39 5.11 -8.03 -14.08
CA GLY A 39 6.12 -9.05 -13.84
C GLY A 39 6.46 -9.16 -12.36
N PHE A 40 6.66 -10.37 -11.87
CA PHE A 40 7.17 -10.70 -10.53
C PHE A 40 7.51 -12.19 -10.48
N ALA A 41 8.47 -12.57 -9.63
CA ALA A 41 8.76 -13.97 -9.36
C ALA A 41 7.67 -14.60 -8.47
N ARG A 42 7.22 -13.84 -7.46
CA ARG A 42 6.19 -14.27 -6.51
C ARG A 42 5.42 -13.07 -5.97
N TYR A 43 4.13 -13.27 -5.77
CA TYR A 43 3.22 -12.30 -5.14
C TYR A 43 2.60 -12.93 -3.89
N GLU A 44 2.67 -12.22 -2.79
CA GLU A 44 2.07 -12.58 -1.51
C GLU A 44 1.12 -11.46 -1.06
N GLY A 45 -0.18 -11.69 -1.13
CA GLY A 45 -1.20 -10.78 -0.63
C GLY A 45 -1.63 -11.15 0.78
N ILE A 46 -1.62 -10.19 1.69
CA ILE A 46 -2.07 -10.37 3.08
C ILE A 46 -3.17 -9.35 3.39
N ASP A 47 -4.29 -9.83 3.91
CA ASP A 47 -5.40 -8.98 4.38
C ASP A 47 -6.13 -9.68 5.53
N THR A 48 -6.79 -8.92 6.39
CA THR A 48 -7.61 -9.47 7.49
C THR A 48 -9.06 -9.70 7.09
N ASP A 49 -9.52 -9.19 5.94
CA ASP A 49 -10.87 -9.37 5.41
C ASP A 49 -10.98 -10.73 4.68
N ASP A 50 -11.66 -11.68 5.30
CA ASP A 50 -11.85 -13.04 4.79
C ASP A 50 -12.69 -13.09 3.51
N VAL A 51 -13.65 -12.17 3.37
CA VAL A 51 -14.48 -12.05 2.16
C VAL A 51 -13.64 -11.56 0.99
N ALA A 52 -12.82 -10.53 1.22
CA ALA A 52 -11.90 -10.01 0.21
C ALA A 52 -10.88 -11.07 -0.23
N ILE A 53 -10.27 -11.77 0.73
CA ILE A 53 -9.30 -12.84 0.46
C ILE A 53 -9.94 -14.02 -0.28
N SER A 54 -11.16 -14.42 0.09
CA SER A 54 -11.89 -15.48 -0.62
C SER A 54 -12.14 -15.10 -2.08
N PHE A 55 -12.51 -13.84 -2.33
CA PHE A 55 -12.67 -13.32 -3.69
C PHE A 55 -11.34 -13.29 -4.46
N ALA A 56 -10.24 -12.84 -3.82
CA ALA A 56 -8.92 -12.80 -4.44
C ALA A 56 -8.43 -14.21 -4.82
N ARG A 57 -8.59 -15.18 -3.92
CA ARG A 57 -8.26 -16.60 -4.18
C ARG A 57 -9.07 -17.17 -5.34
N LYS A 58 -10.38 -16.90 -5.39
CA LYS A 58 -11.24 -17.36 -6.50
C LYS A 58 -10.81 -16.77 -7.84
N ARG A 59 -10.28 -15.55 -7.85
CA ARG A 59 -9.95 -14.83 -9.09
C ARG A 59 -8.54 -15.11 -9.59
N TYR A 60 -7.61 -15.36 -8.70
CA TYR A 60 -6.16 -15.41 -9.03
C TYR A 60 -5.43 -16.60 -8.45
N GLY A 61 -6.09 -17.44 -7.64
CA GLY A 61 -5.44 -18.54 -6.92
C GLY A 61 -4.98 -19.72 -7.78
N ASP A 62 -5.33 -19.73 -9.05
CA ASP A 62 -4.84 -20.69 -10.05
C ASP A 62 -3.43 -20.34 -10.58
N ARG A 63 -2.93 -19.14 -10.27
CA ARG A 63 -1.58 -18.70 -10.66
C ARG A 63 -0.56 -19.24 -9.67
N ALA A 64 0.33 -20.11 -10.09
CA ALA A 64 1.30 -20.81 -9.23
C ALA A 64 2.19 -19.86 -8.40
N GLN A 65 2.48 -18.65 -8.90
CA GLN A 65 3.31 -17.67 -8.22
C GLN A 65 2.53 -16.69 -7.32
N VAL A 66 1.21 -16.90 -7.12
CA VAL A 66 0.34 -15.99 -6.36
C VAL A 66 -0.22 -16.69 -5.13
N SER A 67 -0.08 -16.09 -3.97
CA SER A 67 -0.64 -16.58 -2.72
C SER A 67 -1.39 -15.48 -1.97
N PHE A 68 -2.46 -15.86 -1.24
CA PHE A 68 -3.25 -14.97 -0.42
C PHE A 68 -3.42 -15.53 0.99
N HIS A 69 -3.20 -14.69 2.00
CA HIS A 69 -3.26 -15.06 3.41
C HIS A 69 -4.28 -14.16 4.14
N CYS A 70 -5.24 -14.80 4.85
CA CYS A 70 -6.22 -14.10 5.67
C CYS A 70 -5.68 -13.96 7.09
N GLN A 71 -4.90 -12.93 7.34
CA GLN A 71 -4.25 -12.68 8.62
C GLN A 71 -3.69 -11.26 8.70
N LEU A 72 -3.25 -10.85 9.89
CA LEU A 72 -2.43 -9.66 10.05
C LEU A 72 -1.00 -9.94 9.54
N CYS A 73 -0.40 -9.00 8.82
CA CYS A 73 0.99 -9.10 8.41
C CYS A 73 1.92 -8.91 9.63
N THR A 74 2.79 -9.86 9.87
CA THR A 74 3.74 -9.88 10.99
C THR A 74 5.19 -9.74 10.53
N ALA A 75 6.10 -9.49 11.48
CA ALA A 75 7.54 -9.51 11.19
C ALA A 75 8.02 -10.90 10.70
N ASP A 76 7.42 -11.97 11.21
CA ASP A 76 7.75 -13.34 10.77
C ASP A 76 7.33 -13.58 9.32
N ASP A 77 6.19 -13.01 8.90
CA ASP A 77 5.79 -13.06 7.49
C ASP A 77 6.80 -12.34 6.61
N VAL A 78 7.25 -11.16 7.00
CA VAL A 78 8.27 -10.41 6.24
C VAL A 78 9.58 -11.19 6.18
N ALA A 79 10.01 -11.80 7.30
CA ALA A 79 11.23 -12.60 7.36
C ALA A 79 11.15 -13.85 6.47
N ARG A 80 9.99 -14.52 6.43
CA ARG A 80 9.72 -15.71 5.61
C ARG A 80 9.59 -15.36 4.13
N ILE A 81 8.83 -14.30 3.81
CA ILE A 81 8.55 -13.89 2.42
C ILE A 81 9.78 -13.27 1.78
N ARG A 82 10.55 -12.48 2.53
CA ARG A 82 11.72 -11.71 2.07
C ARG A 82 11.38 -10.81 0.86
N PRO A 83 10.39 -9.92 1.00
CA PRO A 83 9.94 -9.11 -0.12
C PRO A 83 11.03 -8.15 -0.61
N SER A 84 11.08 -7.96 -1.93
CA SER A 84 11.88 -6.91 -2.57
C SER A 84 11.04 -5.68 -2.94
N ARG A 85 9.75 -5.87 -3.18
CA ARG A 85 8.77 -4.83 -3.48
C ARG A 85 7.59 -4.95 -2.52
N VAL A 86 7.14 -3.84 -1.98
CA VAL A 86 6.01 -3.83 -1.04
C VAL A 86 4.98 -2.79 -1.46
N LEU A 87 3.72 -3.19 -1.38
CA LEU A 87 2.54 -2.36 -1.61
C LEU A 87 1.81 -2.12 -0.30
N LEU A 88 1.47 -0.84 -0.02
CA LEU A 88 0.65 -0.41 1.11
C LEU A 88 -0.43 0.53 0.56
N CYS A 89 -1.46 -0.04 -0.08
CA CYS A 89 -2.51 0.74 -0.74
C CYS A 89 -3.70 0.97 0.18
N GLY A 90 -3.91 2.21 0.63
CA GLY A 90 -5.02 2.55 1.51
C GLY A 90 -4.89 1.92 2.89
N LEU A 91 -3.68 1.75 3.41
CA LEU A 91 -3.43 1.02 4.65
C LEU A 91 -2.98 1.93 5.80
N LEU A 92 -2.04 2.84 5.58
CA LEU A 92 -1.39 3.57 6.68
C LEU A 92 -2.35 4.49 7.45
N HIS A 93 -3.41 4.98 6.81
CA HIS A 93 -4.42 5.79 7.48
C HIS A 93 -5.39 4.97 8.37
N HIS A 94 -5.30 3.65 8.34
CA HIS A 94 -5.98 2.75 9.28
C HIS A 94 -5.11 2.40 10.51
N LEU A 95 -3.81 2.68 10.46
CA LEU A 95 -2.82 2.30 11.48
C LEU A 95 -2.42 3.49 12.34
N SER A 96 -2.28 3.27 13.66
CA SER A 96 -1.66 4.25 14.57
C SER A 96 -0.19 4.49 14.20
N ASP A 97 0.43 5.54 14.76
CA ASP A 97 1.84 5.83 14.49
C ASP A 97 2.73 4.66 14.90
N ASP A 98 2.51 4.05 16.06
CA ASP A 98 3.29 2.89 16.52
C ASP A 98 3.12 1.68 15.60
N GLN A 99 1.92 1.43 15.09
CA GLN A 99 1.66 0.35 14.15
C GLN A 99 2.37 0.60 12.81
N VAL A 100 2.35 1.85 12.31
CA VAL A 100 3.08 2.22 11.09
C VAL A 100 4.59 2.03 11.29
N LEU A 101 5.15 2.51 12.41
CA LEU A 101 6.56 2.35 12.72
C LEU A 101 6.97 0.88 12.82
N THR A 102 6.16 0.06 13.50
CA THR A 102 6.39 -1.39 13.63
C THR A 102 6.38 -2.07 12.25
N LEU A 103 5.39 -1.78 11.41
CA LEU A 103 5.30 -2.34 10.07
C LEU A 103 6.51 -1.95 9.22
N LEU A 104 6.81 -0.64 9.14
CA LEU A 104 7.93 -0.16 8.32
C LEU A 104 9.29 -0.68 8.82
N ALA A 105 9.49 -0.79 10.13
CA ALA A 105 10.70 -1.38 10.70
C ALA A 105 10.84 -2.86 10.32
N SER A 106 9.74 -3.62 10.37
CA SER A 106 9.70 -5.03 9.94
C SER A 106 10.03 -5.16 8.45
N LEU A 107 9.45 -4.30 7.61
CA LEU A 107 9.76 -4.29 6.16
C LEU A 107 11.23 -3.97 5.89
N LYS A 108 11.78 -2.97 6.61
CA LYS A 108 13.21 -2.62 6.50
C LYS A 108 14.15 -3.78 6.87
N ALA A 109 13.73 -4.66 7.77
CA ALA A 109 14.52 -5.82 8.15
C ALA A 109 14.66 -6.86 7.02
N SER A 110 13.82 -6.83 5.99
CA SER A 110 14.00 -7.69 4.81
C SER A 110 15.30 -7.33 4.08
N PRO A 111 16.27 -8.26 3.96
CA PRO A 111 17.54 -7.96 3.29
C PRO A 111 17.35 -7.73 1.78
N ALA A 112 16.26 -8.21 1.20
CA ALA A 112 15.93 -8.08 -0.21
C ALA A 112 15.20 -6.76 -0.53
N LEU A 113 14.73 -6.01 0.49
CA LEU A 113 13.89 -4.84 0.27
C LEU A 113 14.60 -3.79 -0.60
N LYS A 114 13.97 -3.47 -1.72
CA LYS A 114 14.38 -2.41 -2.64
C LYS A 114 13.43 -1.22 -2.53
N ARG A 115 12.10 -1.47 -2.51
CA ARG A 115 11.11 -0.39 -2.60
C ARG A 115 9.80 -0.73 -1.89
N VAL A 116 9.22 0.27 -1.22
CA VAL A 116 7.86 0.28 -0.69
C VAL A 116 7.09 1.40 -1.39
N VAL A 117 5.89 1.12 -1.89
CA VAL A 117 4.99 2.13 -2.48
C VAL A 117 3.73 2.22 -1.65
N THR A 118 3.36 3.46 -1.26
CA THR A 118 2.16 3.71 -0.46
C THR A 118 1.19 4.62 -1.19
N SER A 119 -0.10 4.46 -0.92
CA SER A 119 -1.15 5.35 -1.39
C SER A 119 -2.16 5.54 -0.28
N ASP A 120 -2.19 6.71 0.36
CA ASP A 120 -3.06 6.97 1.50
C ASP A 120 -3.80 8.29 1.38
N ILE A 121 -5.00 8.35 1.95
CA ILE A 121 -5.75 9.59 2.03
C ILE A 121 -4.97 10.61 2.87
N VAL A 122 -5.02 11.90 2.48
CA VAL A 122 -4.17 12.93 3.07
C VAL A 122 -4.95 14.20 3.37
N TYR A 123 -4.69 14.80 4.54
CA TYR A 123 -5.14 16.15 4.87
C TYR A 123 -4.29 17.20 4.16
N LEU A 124 -4.97 18.18 3.54
CA LEU A 124 -4.35 19.32 2.87
C LEU A 124 -4.34 20.55 3.78
N GLU A 125 -3.34 21.40 3.65
CA GLU A 125 -3.21 22.61 4.47
C GLU A 125 -4.33 23.64 4.21
N ARG A 126 -4.86 23.71 2.98
CA ARG A 126 -5.81 24.75 2.55
C ARG A 126 -7.02 24.21 1.78
N SER A 127 -7.62 23.10 2.26
CA SER A 127 -8.79 22.53 1.60
C SER A 127 -9.77 21.96 2.61
N ALA A 128 -10.66 22.79 3.14
CA ALA A 128 -11.68 22.39 4.10
C ALA A 128 -12.56 21.24 3.57
N ILE A 129 -12.99 21.32 2.30
CA ILE A 129 -13.85 20.31 1.67
C ILE A 129 -13.12 18.96 1.54
N SER A 130 -11.86 18.98 1.05
CA SER A 130 -11.07 17.75 0.92
C SER A 130 -10.80 17.11 2.29
N ASN A 131 -10.50 17.93 3.31
CA ASN A 131 -10.25 17.47 4.66
C ASN A 131 -11.51 16.92 5.34
N PHE A 132 -12.65 17.53 5.09
CA PHE A 132 -13.94 17.00 5.56
C PHE A 132 -14.21 15.62 4.96
N LEU A 133 -14.01 15.45 3.64
CA LEU A 133 -14.17 14.15 3.00
C LEU A 133 -13.14 13.12 3.51
N ALA A 134 -11.92 13.55 3.75
CA ALA A 134 -10.89 12.68 4.35
C ALA A 134 -11.26 12.26 5.78
N SER A 135 -11.93 13.13 6.56
CA SER A 135 -12.40 12.79 7.91
C SER A 135 -13.60 11.82 7.93
N MET A 136 -14.31 11.69 6.81
CA MET A 136 -15.41 10.72 6.64
C MET A 136 -14.92 9.33 6.18
N ASP A 137 -13.64 9.21 5.87
CA ASP A 137 -13.05 7.92 5.54
C ASP A 137 -13.05 7.00 6.77
N ARG A 138 -13.05 5.69 6.53
CA ARG A 138 -13.03 4.69 7.61
C ARG A 138 -11.71 4.66 8.39
N GLY A 139 -10.65 5.26 7.82
CA GLY A 139 -9.35 5.37 8.46
C GLY A 139 -9.36 6.38 9.61
N LYS A 140 -8.96 5.93 10.80
CA LYS A 140 -8.94 6.76 12.03
C LYS A 140 -7.71 7.68 12.13
N TYR A 141 -6.68 7.43 11.32
CA TYR A 141 -5.36 8.03 11.43
C TYR A 141 -4.93 8.72 10.13
N CYS A 142 -5.87 9.45 9.50
CA CYS A 142 -5.53 10.28 8.36
C CYS A 142 -4.53 11.36 8.81
N ARG A 143 -3.47 11.55 8.04
CA ARG A 143 -2.35 12.46 8.37
C ARG A 143 -2.12 13.48 7.28
N ARG A 144 -1.36 14.51 7.60
CA ARG A 144 -0.77 15.42 6.61
C ARG A 144 0.46 14.78 5.98
N ARG A 145 0.84 15.23 4.80
CA ARG A 145 2.02 14.75 4.07
C ARG A 145 3.27 14.66 4.96
N GLY A 146 3.65 15.76 5.63
CA GLY A 146 4.84 15.78 6.47
C GLY A 146 4.80 14.80 7.64
N GLN A 147 3.61 14.46 8.16
CA GLN A 147 3.47 13.46 9.22
C GLN A 147 3.74 12.04 8.70
N TYR A 148 3.23 11.69 7.51
CA TYR A 148 3.57 10.42 6.86
C TYR A 148 5.07 10.30 6.58
N GLU A 149 5.66 11.36 5.99
CA GLU A 149 7.10 11.40 5.68
C GLU A 149 7.97 11.30 6.94
N ALA A 150 7.55 11.94 8.05
CA ALA A 150 8.26 11.87 9.34
C ALA A 150 8.23 10.46 9.95
N LEU A 151 7.12 9.71 9.82
CA LEU A 151 7.05 8.31 10.26
C LEU A 151 8.02 7.43 9.47
N VAL A 152 8.10 7.61 8.16
CA VAL A 152 9.06 6.89 7.32
C VAL A 152 10.50 7.19 7.78
N ALA A 153 10.83 8.47 7.96
CA ALA A 153 12.19 8.90 8.36
C ALA A 153 12.62 8.31 9.71
N GLN A 154 11.71 8.20 10.68
CA GLN A 154 11.98 7.59 11.99
C GLN A 154 12.44 6.14 11.89
N THR A 155 12.05 5.40 10.87
CA THR A 155 12.50 4.02 10.65
C THR A 155 13.87 3.95 9.96
N GLY A 156 14.41 5.09 9.52
CA GLY A 156 15.63 5.17 8.72
C GLY A 156 15.45 4.65 7.29
N LEU A 157 14.21 4.53 6.81
CA LEU A 157 13.89 4.44 5.39
C LEU A 157 13.84 5.86 4.80
N ARG A 158 13.97 5.97 3.48
CA ARG A 158 14.03 7.25 2.78
C ARG A 158 12.87 7.39 1.80
N VAL A 159 12.10 8.47 1.91
CA VAL A 159 11.12 8.85 0.89
C VAL A 159 11.88 9.43 -0.31
N VAL A 160 11.84 8.77 -1.46
CA VAL A 160 12.50 9.22 -2.70
C VAL A 160 11.57 10.00 -3.60
N GLU A 161 10.27 9.74 -3.50
CA GLU A 161 9.24 10.48 -4.19
C GLU A 161 7.99 10.59 -3.32
N SER A 162 7.36 11.76 -3.33
CA SER A 162 6.13 12.03 -2.60
C SER A 162 5.25 12.99 -3.41
N THR A 163 4.05 12.55 -3.78
CA THR A 163 3.17 13.30 -4.68
C THR A 163 1.71 13.19 -4.23
N VAL A 164 1.02 14.32 -4.17
CA VAL A 164 -0.42 14.34 -3.91
C VAL A 164 -1.18 14.28 -5.22
N ILE A 165 -2.01 13.26 -5.38
CA ILE A 165 -2.85 13.06 -6.56
C ILE A 165 -4.34 13.19 -6.25
N ARG A 166 -5.15 13.40 -7.27
CA ARG A 166 -6.60 13.28 -7.20
C ARG A 166 -7.01 11.85 -7.49
N CYS A 167 -7.88 11.30 -6.66
CA CYS A 167 -8.42 9.96 -6.85
C CYS A 167 -9.16 9.80 -8.19
N HIS A 168 -9.80 10.88 -8.67
CA HIS A 168 -10.51 10.91 -9.96
C HIS A 168 -10.34 12.27 -10.62
N PRO A 169 -9.92 12.36 -11.89
CA PRO A 169 -9.64 13.64 -12.55
C PRO A 169 -10.86 14.56 -12.64
N LYS A 170 -12.08 14.03 -12.70
CA LYS A 170 -13.32 14.81 -12.89
C LYS A 170 -14.27 14.81 -11.68
N ARG A 171 -14.18 13.85 -10.72
CA ARG A 171 -15.17 13.68 -9.65
C ARG A 171 -14.58 13.50 -8.25
N GLY A 172 -13.27 13.25 -8.11
CA GLY A 172 -12.63 12.97 -6.82
C GLY A 172 -12.24 14.25 -6.09
N LEU A 173 -12.93 14.58 -5.02
CA LEU A 173 -12.55 15.67 -4.10
C LEU A 173 -11.50 15.18 -3.08
N ALA A 174 -11.47 13.90 -2.76
CA ALA A 174 -10.44 13.32 -1.91
C ALA A 174 -9.07 13.30 -2.61
N LYS A 175 -8.04 13.55 -1.82
CA LYS A 175 -6.64 13.54 -2.25
C LYS A 175 -5.91 12.39 -1.61
N TYR A 176 -5.03 11.79 -2.39
CA TYR A 176 -4.16 10.70 -1.94
C TYR A 176 -2.71 11.12 -2.06
N LEU A 177 -1.95 10.76 -1.04
CA LEU A 177 -0.50 10.89 -1.02
C LEU A 177 0.09 9.58 -1.53
N LEU A 178 0.80 9.64 -2.64
CA LEU A 178 1.64 8.56 -3.12
C LEU A 178 3.06 8.78 -2.63
N MET A 179 3.65 7.79 -1.99
CA MET A 179 5.06 7.81 -1.61
C MET A 179 5.79 6.60 -2.19
N THR A 180 6.97 6.84 -2.73
CA THR A 180 7.96 5.82 -3.04
C THR A 180 9.05 5.90 -1.99
N ILE A 181 9.30 4.78 -1.33
CA ILE A 181 10.17 4.67 -0.17
C ILE A 181 11.23 3.62 -0.49
N GLU A 182 12.47 3.92 -0.18
CA GLU A 182 13.61 3.02 -0.38
C GLU A 182 14.43 2.90 0.91
N ARG A 183 15.30 1.93 0.91
CA ARG A 183 16.18 1.61 2.04
C ARG A 183 17.31 2.63 2.20
#